data_7bfe5bb7c1f8d3bdab515b603b893ec7
#
_entry.id   7bfe5bb7c1f8d3bdab515b603b893ec7
#
_cell.length_a   1.000
_cell.length_b   1.000
_cell.length_c   1.000
_cell.angle_alpha   90.00
_cell.angle_beta   90.00
_cell.angle_gamma   90.00
#
_symmetry.space_group_name_H-M   'P 1'
#
loop_
_entity.id
_entity.type
_entity.pdbx_description
1 polymer ?
#
loop_
_entity_poly.entity_id
_entity_poly.type
_entity_poly.pdbx_seq_one_letter_code
_entity_poly.pdbx_strand_id
1 'polypeptide(L)'
;DILVNLMKAKIKGGINMADFIRLCAIIDRIPFSDFSELVKYVEDYYEEGSTDVLLSAGVLFNTVIDGNEGNKYRLNSLGKTLLKYGLLSDAPVETKKSTHLADMDWNNA
;
A
#
# COMPACT_ATOMS: atom_id res chain seq x y z
N ASP A 1 8.90 -0.32 -12.02
CA ASP A 1 9.56 0.45 -10.96
C ASP A 1 8.53 1.28 -10.20
N ILE A 2 8.49 1.11 -8.89
CA ILE A 2 7.49 1.74 -8.05
C ILE A 2 7.53 3.26 -8.16
N LEU A 3 8.71 3.84 -8.10
CA LEU A 3 8.83 5.29 -8.17
C LEU A 3 8.35 5.82 -9.52
N VAL A 4 8.72 5.16 -10.59
CA VAL A 4 8.27 5.56 -11.93
C VAL A 4 6.77 5.47 -12.04
N ASN A 5 6.18 4.42 -11.48
CA ASN A 5 4.73 4.26 -11.49
C ASN A 5 4.03 5.39 -10.74
N LEU A 6 4.58 5.78 -9.60
CA LEU A 6 4.02 6.89 -8.83
C LEU A 6 4.16 8.22 -9.57
N MET A 7 5.29 8.42 -10.27
CA MET A 7 5.48 9.62 -11.07
C MET A 7 4.45 9.70 -12.18
N LYS A 8 4.20 8.59 -12.86
CA LYS A 8 3.18 8.54 -13.90
C LYS A 8 1.79 8.86 -13.35
N ALA A 9 1.48 8.30 -12.20
CA ALA A 9 0.18 8.54 -11.57
C ALA A 9 0.03 10.02 -11.17
N LYS A 10 1.11 10.61 -10.68
CA LYS A 10 1.10 12.03 -10.31
C LYS A 10 0.85 12.91 -11.52
N ILE A 11 1.52 12.61 -12.63
CA ILE A 11 1.37 13.38 -13.87
C ILE A 11 -0.08 13.28 -14.38
N LYS A 12 -0.69 12.11 -14.23
CA LYS A 12 -2.06 11.90 -14.69
C LYS A 12 -3.11 12.42 -13.72
N GLY A 13 -2.69 12.95 -12.57
CA GLY A 13 -3.61 13.50 -11.60
C GLY A 13 -4.17 12.53 -10.59
N GLY A 14 -3.68 11.30 -10.56
CA GLY A 14 -4.14 10.29 -9.60
C GLY A 14 -3.60 10.51 -8.20
N ILE A 15 -2.48 11.20 -8.08
CA ILE A 15 -1.85 11.49 -6.79
C ILE A 15 -1.54 12.98 -6.74
N ASN A 16 -1.87 13.63 -5.64
CA ASN A 16 -1.52 15.03 -5.50
C ASN A 16 -0.05 15.17 -5.08
N MET A 17 0.48 16.38 -5.16
CA MET A 17 1.89 16.62 -4.90
C MET A 17 2.28 16.26 -3.46
N ALA A 18 1.44 16.63 -2.51
CA ALA A 18 1.75 16.36 -1.10
C ALA A 18 1.89 14.87 -0.84
N ASP A 19 0.96 14.08 -1.36
CA ASP A 19 0.99 12.64 -1.19
C ASP A 19 2.15 12.02 -1.96
N PHE A 20 2.46 12.55 -3.15
CA PHE A 20 3.58 12.06 -3.92
C PHE A 20 4.89 12.21 -3.14
N ILE A 21 5.10 13.37 -2.52
CA ILE A 21 6.30 13.62 -1.74
C ILE A 21 6.37 12.67 -0.55
N ARG A 22 5.24 12.47 0.14
CA ARG A 22 5.20 11.54 1.26
C ARG A 22 5.51 10.11 0.83
N LEU A 23 4.99 9.71 -0.31
CA LEU A 23 5.22 8.36 -0.83
C LEU A 23 6.67 8.16 -1.23
N CYS A 24 7.32 9.17 -1.77
CA CYS A 24 8.74 9.07 -2.08
C CYS A 24 9.57 8.80 -0.81
N ALA A 25 9.23 9.48 0.28
CA ALA A 25 9.92 9.25 1.55
C ALA A 25 9.63 7.84 2.09
N ILE A 26 8.40 7.39 1.92
CA ILE A 26 8.01 6.06 2.39
C ILE A 26 8.77 4.97 1.64
N ILE A 27 8.91 5.11 0.33
CA ILE A 27 9.63 4.12 -0.49
C ILE A 27 11.03 3.88 0.05
N ASP A 28 11.71 4.93 0.49
CA ASP A 28 13.05 4.81 1.01
C ASP A 28 13.13 4.01 2.31
N ARG A 29 12.02 3.86 3.00
CA ARG A 29 11.98 3.22 4.31
C ARG A 29 11.58 1.76 4.26
N ILE A 30 11.13 1.28 3.11
CA ILE A 30 10.64 -0.10 2.98
C ILE A 30 11.66 -0.92 2.21
N PRO A 31 12.20 -1.97 2.81
CA PRO A 31 13.06 -2.90 2.07
C PRO A 31 12.32 -3.45 0.86
N PHE A 32 13.04 -3.63 -0.23
CA PHE A 32 12.43 -4.06 -1.49
C PHE A 32 11.53 -5.29 -1.33
N SER A 33 12.00 -6.26 -0.56
CA SER A 33 11.27 -7.51 -0.38
C SER A 33 9.95 -7.34 0.38
N ASP A 34 9.79 -6.24 1.11
CA ASP A 34 8.58 -6.05 1.93
C ASP A 34 7.45 -5.36 1.18
N PHE A 35 7.71 -4.86 -0.02
CA PHE A 35 6.63 -4.24 -0.79
C PHE A 35 5.51 -5.23 -1.12
N SER A 36 5.86 -6.47 -1.40
CA SER A 36 4.85 -7.49 -1.71
C SER A 36 3.99 -7.82 -0.51
N GLU A 37 4.45 -7.51 0.69
CA GLU A 37 3.69 -7.77 1.91
C GLU A 37 2.51 -6.82 2.09
N LEU A 38 2.51 -5.69 1.38
CA LEU A 38 1.42 -4.74 1.48
C LEU A 38 0.06 -5.35 1.18
N VAL A 39 0.02 -6.32 0.28
CA VAL A 39 -1.23 -6.96 -0.12
C VAL A 39 -1.94 -7.60 1.06
N LYS A 40 -1.18 -8.10 2.03
CA LYS A 40 -1.76 -8.76 3.19
C LYS A 40 -2.62 -7.82 4.03
N TYR A 41 -2.32 -6.53 3.99
CA TYR A 41 -2.97 -5.54 4.84
C TYR A 41 -4.09 -4.78 4.13
N VAL A 42 -4.58 -5.32 3.03
CA VAL A 42 -5.75 -4.76 2.36
C VAL A 42 -6.94 -4.81 3.31
N GLU A 43 -7.02 -5.88 4.10
CA GLU A 43 -7.99 -6.00 5.17
C GLU A 43 -7.24 -6.22 6.48
N ASP A 44 -7.96 -6.27 7.57
CA ASP A 44 -7.34 -6.46 8.88
C ASP A 44 -6.47 -7.71 8.87
N TYR A 45 -5.23 -7.56 9.28
CA TYR A 45 -4.29 -8.66 9.28
C TYR A 45 -3.47 -8.66 10.57
N TYR A 46 -3.13 -9.86 11.03
CA TYR A 46 -2.38 -10.01 12.26
C TYR A 46 -0.95 -9.56 12.10
N GLU A 47 -0.36 -9.20 13.24
CA GLU A 47 1.04 -8.79 13.27
C GLU A 47 1.93 -9.94 12.83
N GLU A 48 2.93 -9.62 11.99
CA GLU A 48 3.98 -10.57 11.61
C GLU A 48 5.26 -9.79 11.30
N GLY A 49 6.26 -10.48 10.77
CA GLY A 49 7.58 -9.87 10.62
C GLY A 49 7.65 -8.55 9.90
N SER A 50 6.85 -8.38 8.86
CA SER A 50 6.86 -7.14 8.06
C SER A 50 6.08 -6.01 8.70
N THR A 51 5.27 -6.28 9.72
CA THR A 51 4.39 -5.27 10.30
C THR A 51 5.15 -4.09 10.84
N ASP A 52 6.21 -4.33 11.61
CA ASP A 52 6.98 -3.24 12.21
C ASP A 52 7.57 -2.33 11.18
N VAL A 53 8.12 -2.89 10.11
CA VAL A 53 8.74 -2.11 9.04
C VAL A 53 7.69 -1.25 8.35
N LEU A 54 6.57 -1.84 7.99
CA LEU A 54 5.51 -1.13 7.27
C LEU A 54 4.83 -0.09 8.16
N LEU A 55 4.66 -0.41 9.42
CA LEU A 55 4.09 0.54 10.38
C LEU A 55 5.03 1.73 10.56
N SER A 56 6.31 1.47 10.72
CA SER A 56 7.32 2.54 10.86
C SER A 56 7.43 3.39 9.60
N ALA A 57 7.22 2.79 8.44
CA ALA A 57 7.25 3.53 7.20
C ALA A 57 6.03 4.43 7.02
N GLY A 58 4.96 4.20 7.79
CA GLY A 58 3.80 5.06 7.77
C GLY A 58 2.69 4.61 6.83
N VAL A 59 2.64 3.32 6.49
CA VAL A 59 1.61 2.82 5.55
C VAL A 59 0.55 1.97 6.21
N LEU A 60 0.68 1.68 7.51
CA LEU A 60 -0.28 0.86 8.25
C LEU A 60 -0.87 1.64 9.42
N PHE A 61 -2.01 1.18 9.88
CA PHE A 61 -2.54 1.62 11.17
C PHE A 61 -3.14 0.43 11.90
N ASN A 62 -3.21 0.55 13.20
CA ASN A 62 -3.71 -0.52 14.06
C ASN A 62 -5.25 -0.44 14.09
N THR A 63 -5.91 -1.51 13.67
CA THR A 63 -7.37 -1.54 13.59
C THR A 63 -8.00 -2.21 14.79
N VAL A 64 -7.33 -3.22 15.36
CA VAL A 64 -7.85 -3.98 16.48
C VAL A 64 -6.76 -4.15 17.50
N ILE A 65 -7.02 -3.70 18.73
CA ILE A 65 -6.12 -3.91 19.85
C ILE A 65 -6.81 -4.91 20.76
N ASP A 66 -6.29 -6.12 20.80
CA ASP A 66 -6.89 -7.19 21.59
C ASP A 66 -5.79 -7.89 22.37
N GLY A 67 -5.89 -7.79 23.70
CA GLY A 67 -4.90 -8.41 24.56
C GLY A 67 -4.84 -9.93 24.46
N ASN A 68 -5.92 -10.56 24.02
CA ASN A 68 -5.97 -12.02 23.92
C ASN A 68 -5.57 -12.54 22.57
N GLU A 69 -5.92 -11.82 21.51
CA GLU A 69 -5.71 -12.30 20.14
C GLU A 69 -4.64 -11.53 19.41
N GLY A 70 -4.13 -10.46 20.02
CA GLY A 70 -3.10 -9.65 19.39
C GLY A 70 -3.70 -8.51 18.59
N ASN A 71 -2.83 -7.76 17.94
CA ASN A 71 -3.21 -6.59 17.18
C ASN A 71 -3.43 -6.94 15.73
N LYS A 72 -4.30 -6.17 15.08
CA LYS A 72 -4.49 -6.26 13.63
C LYS A 72 -4.19 -4.92 13.01
N TYR A 73 -3.75 -4.96 11.78
CA TYR A 73 -3.32 -3.77 11.06
C TYR A 73 -3.92 -3.75 9.66
N ARG A 74 -4.02 -2.56 9.10
CA ARG A 74 -4.58 -2.38 7.77
C ARG A 74 -3.84 -1.22 7.11
N LEU A 75 -3.81 -1.21 5.77
CA LEU A 75 -3.23 -0.11 5.03
C LEU A 75 -3.98 1.19 5.31
N ASN A 76 -3.22 2.26 5.59
CA ASN A 76 -3.82 3.58 5.68
C ASN A 76 -3.97 4.15 4.27
N SER A 77 -4.39 5.41 4.18
CA SER A 77 -4.62 6.05 2.90
C SER A 77 -3.37 6.04 2.01
N LEU A 78 -2.21 6.37 2.58
CA LEU A 78 -0.96 6.36 1.82
C LEU A 78 -0.56 4.94 1.40
N GLY A 79 -0.80 3.96 2.27
CA GLY A 79 -0.51 2.58 1.93
C GLY A 79 -1.36 2.08 0.78
N LYS A 80 -2.64 2.45 0.77
CA LYS A 80 -3.53 2.09 -0.34
C LYS A 80 -3.08 2.74 -1.64
N THR A 81 -2.69 4.00 -1.57
CA THR A 81 -2.21 4.71 -2.75
C THR A 81 -0.94 4.07 -3.29
N LEU A 82 -0.03 3.72 -2.40
CA LEU A 82 1.21 3.05 -2.79
C LEU A 82 0.92 1.73 -3.50
N LEU A 83 0.05 0.92 -2.93
CA LEU A 83 -0.29 -0.36 -3.53
C LEU A 83 -0.96 -0.16 -4.89
N LYS A 84 -1.94 0.72 -4.96
CA LYS A 84 -2.71 0.91 -6.18
C LYS A 84 -1.86 1.46 -7.33
N TYR A 85 -1.11 2.51 -7.08
CA TYR A 85 -0.39 3.19 -8.15
C TYR A 85 1.06 2.74 -8.29
N GLY A 86 1.67 2.29 -7.21
CA GLY A 86 3.07 1.90 -7.25
C GLY A 86 3.29 0.47 -7.67
N LEU A 87 2.47 -0.43 -7.15
CA LEU A 87 2.65 -1.85 -7.38
C LEU A 87 1.67 -2.42 -8.39
N LEU A 88 0.38 -2.18 -8.21
CA LEU A 88 -0.61 -2.80 -9.09
C LEU A 88 -0.62 -2.21 -10.48
N SER A 89 -0.26 -0.94 -10.62
CA SER A 89 -0.26 -0.33 -11.94
C SER A 89 0.86 -0.86 -12.83
N ASP A 90 1.78 -1.63 -12.27
CA ASP A 90 2.84 -2.28 -13.03
C ASP A 90 2.37 -3.59 -13.66
N ALA A 91 1.17 -4.03 -13.31
CA ALA A 91 0.65 -5.28 -13.79
C ALA A 91 0.39 -5.22 -15.30
N PRO A 92 0.53 -6.34 -16.00
CA PRO A 92 0.21 -6.39 -17.43
C PRO A 92 -1.23 -5.97 -17.69
N VAL A 93 -1.46 -5.44 -18.89
CA VAL A 93 -2.77 -4.92 -19.25
C VAL A 93 -3.88 -5.95 -19.09
N GLU A 94 -3.61 -7.17 -19.46
CA GLU A 94 -4.61 -8.23 -19.39
C GLU A 94 -5.04 -8.56 -17.97
N THR A 95 -4.28 -8.16 -16.98
CA THR A 95 -4.63 -8.46 -15.60
C THR A 95 -5.80 -7.64 -15.10
N LYS A 96 -6.17 -6.61 -15.82
CA LYS A 96 -7.29 -5.77 -15.39
C LYS A 96 -8.57 -6.55 -15.21
N LYS A 97 -8.72 -7.66 -15.89
CA LYS A 97 -9.93 -8.48 -15.78
C LYS A 97 -9.75 -9.65 -14.84
N SER A 98 -8.57 -9.87 -14.35
CA SER A 98 -8.31 -11.02 -13.49
C SER A 98 -7.83 -10.61 -12.10
N THR A 99 -7.54 -9.35 -11.90
CA THR A 99 -6.97 -8.89 -10.64
C THR A 99 -8.06 -8.34 -9.74
N HIS A 100 -8.45 -9.13 -8.79
CA HIS A 100 -9.42 -8.71 -7.79
C HIS A 100 -9.02 -7.42 -7.11
N LEU A 101 -7.74 -7.31 -6.79
CA LEU A 101 -7.26 -6.13 -6.09
C LEU A 101 -7.45 -4.86 -6.91
N ALA A 102 -7.26 -4.97 -8.23
CA ALA A 102 -7.44 -3.82 -9.11
C ALA A 102 -8.92 -3.47 -9.26
N ASP A 103 -9.79 -4.44 -9.09
CA ASP A 103 -11.23 -4.23 -9.19
C ASP A 103 -11.85 -3.71 -7.91
N MET A 104 -11.12 -3.78 -6.82
CA MET A 104 -11.63 -3.27 -5.56
C MET A 104 -11.67 -1.75 -5.60
N ASP A 105 -12.69 -1.21 -4.98
CA ASP A 105 -12.82 0.23 -4.93
C ASP A 105 -12.01 0.79 -3.78
N TRP A 106 -10.75 1.01 -4.03
CA TRP A 106 -9.82 1.49 -3.02
C TRP A 106 -10.19 2.86 -2.49
N ASN A 107 -10.84 3.68 -3.31
CA ASN A 107 -11.16 5.04 -2.93
C ASN A 107 -12.38 5.11 -2.04
N ASN A 108 -13.24 4.10 -2.09
CA ASN A 108 -14.44 4.05 -1.28
C ASN A 108 -14.32 3.12 -0.09
N ALA A 109 -13.20 2.46 0.03
CA ALA A 109 -13.00 1.53 1.14
C ALA A 109 -12.79 2.24 2.45
#